data_4a420f7f782510cff65a79ed2276b63a
#
_entry.id   4a420f7f782510cff65a79ed2276b63a
#
_cell.length_a   1.000
_cell.length_b   1.000
_cell.length_c   1.000
_cell.angle_alpha   90.00
_cell.angle_beta   90.00
_cell.angle_gamma   90.00
#
_symmetry.space_group_name_H-M   'P 1'
#
loop_
_entity.id
_entity.type
_entity.pdbx_description
1 polymer ?
#
loop_
_entity_poly.entity_id
_entity_poly.type
_entity_poly.pdbx_seq_one_letter_code
_entity_poly.pdbx_strand_id
1 'polypeptide(L)'
;MSSSDISVVVCVYTEDRWEDILAAVSSVRAQSLPALETLLVVDHNATLLERLTREYKETDAVRVLANAGPRGLSAGRNTGIAASRGEIIAFLDDDAVAERDWLRHFAAGYADPRVMAVGGRTMPIWASGRRPAWFPEEFDWVVGCTYKGLPPGRVRVRNVLGGNASFRRTAFDAAGGFATGIGRDGDKRPLGCEETELCIRLTRAEPDAILLIDDRAVIHHRVPEARERFGYFRTRAYAEGLSKALVARSVGSGKGLESERRYATRVLPAGVARGLRDALLARPGGAGRAAAIVTGVLTAAGGYVLGSVRARRGGATFSVVEIEGVPDDEGAAA
;
A
#
# COMPACT_ATOMS: atom_id res chain seq x y z
N MET A 1 19.36 0.89 23.78
CA MET A 1 18.95 1.29 22.41
C MET A 1 17.70 2.14 22.61
N SER A 2 17.67 3.39 22.18
CA SER A 2 16.45 4.20 22.22
C SER A 2 15.44 3.56 21.27
N SER A 3 14.19 3.38 21.73
CA SER A 3 13.08 2.99 20.85
C SER A 3 12.91 4.05 19.76
N SER A 4 12.49 3.64 18.57
CA SER A 4 12.12 4.61 17.54
C SER A 4 10.77 5.24 17.87
N ASP A 5 10.51 6.43 17.35
CA ASP A 5 9.19 7.07 17.43
C ASP A 5 8.25 6.56 16.31
N ILE A 6 8.40 5.29 15.91
CA ILE A 6 7.63 4.67 14.84
C ILE A 6 6.66 3.65 15.40
N SER A 7 5.35 3.89 15.24
CA SER A 7 4.31 2.88 15.41
C SER A 7 4.12 2.11 14.11
N VAL A 8 4.03 0.78 14.17
CA VAL A 8 3.75 -0.06 12.99
C VAL A 8 2.32 -0.56 13.05
N VAL A 9 1.53 -0.32 12.00
CA VAL A 9 0.15 -0.75 11.86
C VAL A 9 0.07 -1.89 10.86
N VAL A 10 -0.52 -3.01 11.27
CA VAL A 10 -0.82 -4.18 10.43
C VAL A 10 -2.32 -4.44 10.50
N CYS A 11 -3.02 -4.29 9.37
CA CYS A 11 -4.44 -4.59 9.28
C CYS A 11 -4.63 -6.05 8.88
N VAL A 12 -5.45 -6.79 9.64
CA VAL A 12 -5.69 -8.22 9.47
C VAL A 12 -7.19 -8.50 9.39
N TYR A 13 -7.62 -9.52 8.60
CA TYR A 13 -9.05 -9.75 8.39
C TYR A 13 -9.47 -11.24 8.32
N THR A 14 -8.54 -12.17 8.09
CA THR A 14 -8.84 -13.60 7.92
C THR A 14 -7.85 -14.48 8.66
N GLU A 15 -8.34 -15.59 9.19
CA GLU A 15 -7.52 -16.63 9.85
C GLU A 15 -6.70 -17.45 8.87
N ASP A 16 -7.07 -17.46 7.58
CA ASP A 16 -6.34 -18.17 6.52
C ASP A 16 -4.90 -17.66 6.35
N ARG A 17 -4.62 -16.45 6.86
CA ARG A 17 -3.30 -15.82 6.85
C ARG A 17 -2.57 -15.89 8.18
N TRP A 18 -2.98 -16.81 9.06
CA TRP A 18 -2.41 -16.88 10.41
C TRP A 18 -0.88 -16.89 10.42
N GLU A 19 -0.26 -17.78 9.64
CA GLU A 19 1.21 -17.88 9.57
C GLU A 19 1.85 -16.63 8.95
N ASP A 20 1.19 -16.01 7.97
CA ASP A 20 1.65 -14.77 7.36
C ASP A 20 1.61 -13.62 8.38
N ILE A 21 0.54 -13.50 9.17
CA ILE A 21 0.40 -12.51 10.24
C ILE A 21 1.52 -12.67 11.28
N LEU A 22 1.77 -13.90 11.74
CA LEU A 22 2.84 -14.16 12.68
C LEU A 22 4.22 -13.79 12.11
N ALA A 23 4.46 -14.11 10.83
CA ALA A 23 5.71 -13.75 10.14
C ALA A 23 5.86 -12.23 10.00
N ALA A 24 4.79 -11.51 9.67
CA ALA A 24 4.79 -10.05 9.60
C ALA A 24 5.17 -9.43 10.94
N VAL A 25 4.50 -9.81 12.03
CA VAL A 25 4.80 -9.31 13.39
C VAL A 25 6.22 -9.68 13.82
N SER A 26 6.65 -10.92 13.56
CA SER A 26 8.01 -11.36 13.88
C SER A 26 9.06 -10.51 13.16
N SER A 27 8.82 -10.13 11.90
CA SER A 27 9.73 -9.28 11.13
C SER A 27 9.84 -7.86 11.68
N VAL A 28 8.73 -7.32 12.22
CA VAL A 28 8.74 -6.01 12.90
C VAL A 28 9.51 -6.10 14.23
N ARG A 29 9.32 -7.16 15.00
CA ARG A 29 10.07 -7.38 16.25
C ARG A 29 11.57 -7.59 16.03
N ALA A 30 11.96 -8.08 14.86
CA ALA A 30 13.37 -8.34 14.51
C ALA A 30 14.09 -7.12 13.91
N GLN A 31 13.46 -5.95 13.85
CA GLN A 31 14.04 -4.75 13.28
C GLN A 31 15.31 -4.29 14.03
N SER A 32 16.32 -3.82 13.30
CA SER A 32 17.55 -3.24 13.87
C SER A 32 17.31 -1.91 14.60
N LEU A 33 16.27 -1.15 14.18
CA LEU A 33 15.70 -0.04 14.89
C LEU A 33 14.34 -0.49 15.42
N PRO A 34 14.18 -0.76 16.74
CA PRO A 34 12.94 -1.28 17.28
C PRO A 34 11.76 -0.34 17.04
N ALA A 35 10.60 -0.89 16.68
CA ALA A 35 9.36 -0.12 16.67
C ALA A 35 9.00 0.33 18.10
N LEU A 36 8.34 1.48 18.24
CA LEU A 36 7.72 1.91 19.50
C LEU A 36 6.63 0.91 19.94
N GLU A 37 5.82 0.51 18.99
CA GLU A 37 4.73 -0.47 19.16
C GLU A 37 4.33 -1.08 17.82
N THR A 38 3.66 -2.22 17.86
CA THR A 38 2.99 -2.85 16.73
C THR A 38 1.50 -2.93 17.01
N LEU A 39 0.67 -2.40 16.13
CA LEU A 39 -0.78 -2.38 16.24
C LEU A 39 -1.36 -3.38 15.22
N LEU A 40 -1.96 -4.47 15.71
CA LEU A 40 -2.73 -5.41 14.89
C LEU A 40 -4.19 -4.97 14.89
N VAL A 41 -4.66 -4.43 13.78
CA VAL A 41 -6.05 -3.98 13.66
C VAL A 41 -6.86 -5.04 12.95
N VAL A 42 -7.78 -5.68 13.67
CA VAL A 42 -8.61 -6.79 13.18
C VAL A 42 -9.89 -6.26 12.55
N ASP A 43 -10.08 -6.52 11.24
CA ASP A 43 -11.21 -6.02 10.49
C ASP A 43 -12.43 -6.95 10.58
N HIS A 44 -13.31 -6.70 11.55
CA HIS A 44 -14.61 -7.36 11.74
C HIS A 44 -14.55 -8.91 11.73
N ASN A 45 -13.56 -9.48 12.43
CA ASN A 45 -13.41 -10.93 12.63
C ASN A 45 -13.18 -11.21 14.13
N ALA A 46 -14.25 -11.59 14.84
CA ALA A 46 -14.21 -11.82 16.30
C ALA A 46 -13.29 -12.99 16.67
N THR A 47 -13.31 -14.08 15.90
CA THR A 47 -12.47 -15.26 16.15
C THR A 47 -10.99 -14.94 16.02
N LEU A 48 -10.63 -14.20 14.96
CA LEU A 48 -9.26 -13.74 14.76
C LEU A 48 -8.83 -12.76 15.86
N LEU A 49 -9.72 -11.87 16.30
CA LEU A 49 -9.46 -10.92 17.39
C LEU A 49 -9.13 -11.67 18.68
N GLU A 50 -9.96 -12.63 19.09
CA GLU A 50 -9.73 -13.44 20.28
C GLU A 50 -8.41 -14.23 20.20
N ARG A 51 -8.15 -14.84 19.03
CA ARG A 51 -6.96 -15.64 18.81
C ARG A 51 -5.68 -14.81 18.91
N LEU A 52 -5.64 -13.64 18.26
CA LEU A 52 -4.50 -12.73 18.32
C LEU A 52 -4.33 -12.10 19.70
N THR A 53 -5.42 -11.75 20.38
CA THR A 53 -5.37 -11.24 21.77
C THR A 53 -4.75 -12.26 22.71
N ARG A 54 -5.06 -13.56 22.54
CA ARG A 54 -4.47 -14.63 23.32
C ARG A 54 -2.99 -14.84 22.99
N GLU A 55 -2.63 -14.79 21.69
CA GLU A 55 -1.26 -14.97 21.22
C GLU A 55 -0.31 -13.90 21.77
N TYR A 56 -0.77 -12.64 21.80
CA TYR A 56 0.06 -11.50 22.21
C TYR A 56 -0.24 -10.97 23.61
N LYS A 57 -0.98 -11.73 24.45
CA LYS A 57 -1.43 -11.32 25.79
C LYS A 57 -0.30 -10.82 26.70
N GLU A 58 0.88 -11.41 26.61
CA GLU A 58 2.03 -11.10 27.45
C GLU A 58 3.11 -10.28 26.73
N THR A 59 2.73 -9.58 25.66
CA THR A 59 3.68 -8.86 24.82
C THR A 59 3.33 -7.37 24.79
N ASP A 60 3.99 -6.57 25.62
CA ASP A 60 3.73 -5.11 25.74
C ASP A 60 3.94 -4.33 24.46
N ALA A 61 4.78 -4.85 23.54
CA ALA A 61 5.09 -4.18 22.27
C ALA A 61 4.06 -4.44 21.16
N VAL A 62 3.09 -5.36 21.37
CA VAL A 62 2.05 -5.68 20.35
C VAL A 62 0.66 -5.44 20.97
N ARG A 63 -0.10 -4.57 20.34
CA ARG A 63 -1.48 -4.25 20.74
C ARG A 63 -2.44 -4.76 19.68
N VAL A 64 -3.42 -5.55 20.10
CA VAL A 64 -4.48 -6.08 19.22
C VAL A 64 -5.74 -5.26 19.42
N LEU A 65 -6.27 -4.72 18.33
CA LEU A 65 -7.41 -3.80 18.33
C LEU A 65 -8.48 -4.28 17.35
N ALA A 66 -9.74 -4.10 17.69
CA ALA A 66 -10.82 -4.23 16.72
C ALA A 66 -10.87 -2.99 15.83
N ASN A 67 -11.17 -3.16 14.53
CA ASN A 67 -11.47 -2.02 13.66
C ASN A 67 -12.72 -1.30 14.17
N ALA A 68 -12.57 -0.04 14.57
CA ALA A 68 -13.66 0.79 15.10
C ALA A 68 -14.55 1.40 14.00
N GLY A 69 -14.08 1.43 12.75
CA GLY A 69 -14.79 1.99 11.61
C GLY A 69 -15.56 0.95 10.81
N PRO A 70 -16.09 1.30 9.63
CA PRO A 70 -16.72 0.35 8.72
C PRO A 70 -15.71 -0.70 8.24
N ARG A 71 -16.23 -1.85 7.76
CA ARG A 71 -15.37 -2.89 7.19
C ARG A 71 -14.53 -2.36 6.04
N GLY A 72 -13.24 -2.69 6.03
CA GLY A 72 -12.31 -2.37 4.96
C GLY A 72 -10.97 -1.81 5.41
N LEU A 73 -9.97 -1.90 4.54
CA LEU A 73 -8.57 -1.59 4.82
C LEU A 73 -8.36 -0.13 5.26
N SER A 74 -9.03 0.84 4.60
CA SER A 74 -8.94 2.27 4.95
C SER A 74 -9.39 2.54 6.39
N ALA A 75 -10.51 1.96 6.81
CA ALA A 75 -11.02 2.12 8.17
C ALA A 75 -10.11 1.43 9.21
N GLY A 76 -9.60 0.24 8.88
CA GLY A 76 -8.63 -0.44 9.73
C GLY A 76 -7.35 0.39 9.91
N ARG A 77 -6.81 0.97 8.84
CA ARG A 77 -5.67 1.90 8.93
C ARG A 77 -5.99 3.13 9.78
N ASN A 78 -7.17 3.73 9.61
CA ASN A 78 -7.60 4.88 10.42
C ASN A 78 -7.70 4.54 11.90
N THR A 79 -8.24 3.37 12.25
CA THR A 79 -8.23 2.86 13.63
C THR A 79 -6.80 2.73 14.17
N GLY A 80 -5.87 2.20 13.36
CA GLY A 80 -4.47 2.09 13.72
C GLY A 80 -3.80 3.45 13.91
N ILE A 81 -4.08 4.43 13.04
CA ILE A 81 -3.56 5.80 13.16
C ILE A 81 -4.04 6.45 14.47
N ALA A 82 -5.34 6.40 14.74
CA ALA A 82 -5.93 6.99 15.95
C ALA A 82 -5.35 6.37 17.25
N ALA A 83 -5.08 5.05 17.23
CA ALA A 83 -4.57 4.34 18.41
C ALA A 83 -3.04 4.38 18.54
N SER A 84 -2.31 4.83 17.51
CA SER A 84 -0.84 4.86 17.52
C SER A 84 -0.29 6.01 18.37
N ARG A 85 0.90 5.81 18.96
CA ARG A 85 1.58 6.79 19.83
C ARG A 85 2.80 7.43 19.17
N GLY A 86 3.35 6.83 18.12
CA GLY A 86 4.56 7.29 17.46
C GLY A 86 4.31 8.56 16.63
N GLU A 87 5.35 9.36 16.43
CA GLU A 87 5.34 10.51 15.50
C GLU A 87 5.31 10.07 14.04
N ILE A 88 5.80 8.88 13.78
CA ILE A 88 5.78 8.25 12.47
C ILE A 88 4.92 6.99 12.55
N ILE A 89 4.03 6.82 11.60
CA ILE A 89 3.14 5.67 11.50
C ILE A 89 3.50 4.91 10.23
N ALA A 90 4.02 3.69 10.38
CA ALA A 90 4.38 2.80 9.30
C ALA A 90 3.29 1.74 9.09
N PHE A 91 3.02 1.39 7.85
CA PHE A 91 2.07 0.36 7.45
C PHE A 91 2.79 -0.82 6.83
N LEU A 92 2.44 -2.02 7.27
CA LEU A 92 2.90 -3.29 6.73
C LEU A 92 1.68 -4.16 6.43
N ASP A 93 1.59 -4.74 5.23
CA ASP A 93 0.52 -5.69 4.91
C ASP A 93 0.69 -7.00 5.71
N ASP A 94 -0.42 -7.65 6.04
CA ASP A 94 -0.49 -8.88 6.84
C ASP A 94 0.14 -10.11 6.17
N ASP A 95 0.43 -10.03 4.87
CA ASP A 95 1.09 -11.04 4.04
C ASP A 95 2.48 -10.59 3.56
N ALA A 96 3.14 -9.71 4.33
CA ALA A 96 4.46 -9.19 4.02
C ALA A 96 5.44 -9.35 5.19
N VAL A 97 6.71 -9.55 4.85
CA VAL A 97 7.83 -9.67 5.80
C VAL A 97 8.84 -8.56 5.53
N ALA A 98 9.15 -7.76 6.54
CA ALA A 98 10.07 -6.64 6.43
C ALA A 98 11.52 -7.10 6.59
N GLU A 99 12.43 -6.54 5.80
CA GLU A 99 13.87 -6.72 6.00
C GLU A 99 14.34 -6.01 7.29
N ARG A 100 15.44 -6.49 7.85
CA ARG A 100 15.94 -6.09 9.18
C ARG A 100 16.15 -4.60 9.38
N ASP A 101 16.48 -3.85 8.33
CA ASP A 101 16.76 -2.41 8.39
C ASP A 101 15.60 -1.54 7.85
N TRP A 102 14.43 -2.13 7.63
CA TRP A 102 13.26 -1.47 7.05
C TRP A 102 12.87 -0.19 7.81
N LEU A 103 12.68 -0.25 9.13
CA LEU A 103 12.35 0.92 9.96
C LEU A 103 13.50 1.93 10.04
N ARG A 104 14.77 1.47 10.03
CA ARG A 104 15.92 2.35 9.98
C ARG A 104 15.93 3.19 8.70
N HIS A 105 15.60 2.58 7.56
CA HIS A 105 15.52 3.29 6.29
C HIS A 105 14.37 4.28 6.25
N PHE A 106 13.22 3.95 6.83
CA PHE A 106 12.13 4.90 7.01
C PHE A 106 12.56 6.08 7.89
N ALA A 107 13.08 5.82 9.08
CA ALA A 107 13.53 6.88 10.00
C ALA A 107 14.53 7.84 9.34
N ALA A 108 15.49 7.30 8.59
CA ALA A 108 16.48 8.11 7.87
C ALA A 108 15.88 8.96 6.74
N GLY A 109 14.65 8.66 6.28
CA GLY A 109 13.92 9.45 5.30
C GLY A 109 13.39 10.76 5.88
N TYR A 110 13.12 10.80 7.17
CA TYR A 110 12.50 11.94 7.86
C TYR A 110 13.48 12.98 8.41
N ALA A 111 14.73 12.99 7.99
CA ALA A 111 15.72 13.99 8.40
C ALA A 111 15.32 15.43 7.99
N ASP A 112 14.62 15.60 6.86
CA ASP A 112 14.02 16.87 6.46
C ASP A 112 12.60 16.96 7.07
N PRO A 113 12.26 17.99 7.85
CA PRO A 113 10.94 18.13 8.48
C PRO A 113 9.79 18.23 7.46
N ARG A 114 10.06 18.63 6.23
CA ARG A 114 9.07 18.66 5.14
C ARG A 114 8.70 17.29 4.61
N VAL A 115 9.48 16.23 4.93
CA VAL A 115 9.14 14.88 4.51
C VAL A 115 7.95 14.39 5.32
N MET A 116 6.82 14.22 4.66
CA MET A 116 5.56 13.81 5.25
C MET A 116 5.26 12.32 5.03
N ALA A 117 5.85 11.68 4.01
CA ALA A 117 5.71 10.24 3.78
C ALA A 117 6.99 9.64 3.18
N VAL A 118 7.28 8.40 3.58
CA VAL A 118 8.35 7.58 3.01
C VAL A 118 7.77 6.20 2.69
N GLY A 119 7.80 5.83 1.41
CA GLY A 119 7.48 4.48 0.94
C GLY A 119 8.75 3.66 0.75
N GLY A 120 8.59 2.34 0.73
CA GLY A 120 9.66 1.39 0.49
C GLY A 120 9.49 0.62 -0.82
N ARG A 121 10.33 -0.39 -0.99
CA ARG A 121 10.33 -1.35 -2.09
C ARG A 121 9.66 -2.65 -1.65
N THR A 122 8.65 -3.08 -2.37
CA THR A 122 7.93 -4.33 -2.14
C THR A 122 8.32 -5.37 -3.19
N MET A 123 8.89 -6.48 -2.73
CA MET A 123 9.37 -7.57 -3.58
C MET A 123 8.38 -8.75 -3.55
N PRO A 124 8.02 -9.36 -4.69
CA PRO A 124 7.10 -10.48 -4.70
C PRO A 124 7.79 -11.78 -4.26
N ILE A 125 7.12 -12.53 -3.36
CA ILE A 125 7.38 -13.95 -3.11
C ILE A 125 6.27 -14.74 -3.81
N TRP A 126 6.58 -15.36 -4.92
CA TRP A 126 5.63 -16.11 -5.73
C TRP A 126 5.34 -17.47 -5.09
N ALA A 127 4.06 -17.84 -4.94
CA ALA A 127 3.67 -19.13 -4.37
C ALA A 127 4.19 -20.32 -5.21
N SER A 128 4.29 -20.17 -6.54
CA SER A 128 4.92 -21.15 -7.44
C SER A 128 6.45 -21.22 -7.35
N GLY A 129 7.09 -20.45 -6.45
CA GLY A 129 8.54 -20.36 -6.27
C GLY A 129 9.25 -19.49 -7.32
N ARG A 130 8.57 -19.03 -8.36
CA ARG A 130 9.15 -18.18 -9.41
C ARG A 130 8.09 -17.31 -10.08
N ARG A 131 8.53 -16.20 -10.66
CA ARG A 131 7.67 -15.34 -11.48
C ARG A 131 7.11 -16.13 -12.67
N PRO A 132 5.79 -16.07 -12.94
CA PRO A 132 5.23 -16.63 -14.16
C PRO A 132 5.93 -16.04 -15.40
N ALA A 133 6.35 -16.88 -16.34
CA ALA A 133 7.19 -16.45 -17.48
C ALA A 133 6.55 -15.34 -18.33
N TRP A 134 5.22 -15.27 -18.35
CA TRP A 134 4.44 -14.27 -19.06
C TRP A 134 4.25 -12.96 -18.28
N PHE A 135 4.50 -12.94 -16.93
CA PHE A 135 4.18 -11.79 -16.07
C PHE A 135 5.27 -10.72 -16.18
N PRO A 136 4.96 -9.51 -16.68
CA PRO A 136 5.96 -8.46 -16.86
C PRO A 136 6.20 -7.69 -15.55
N GLU A 137 7.46 -7.40 -15.24
CA GLU A 137 7.87 -6.61 -14.06
C GLU A 137 7.28 -5.19 -14.04
N GLU A 138 6.92 -4.67 -15.19
CA GLU A 138 6.25 -3.40 -15.34
C GLU A 138 4.87 -3.38 -14.67
N PHE A 139 4.25 -4.54 -14.49
CA PHE A 139 2.94 -4.70 -13.88
C PHE A 139 2.96 -5.33 -12.49
N ASP A 140 4.10 -5.33 -11.78
CA ASP A 140 4.20 -5.87 -10.41
C ASP A 140 3.21 -5.21 -9.43
N TRP A 141 2.79 -3.97 -9.70
CA TRP A 141 1.73 -3.31 -8.96
C TRP A 141 0.39 -4.06 -8.97
N VAL A 142 0.12 -4.90 -9.97
CA VAL A 142 -1.08 -5.75 -10.02
C VAL A 142 -1.15 -6.70 -8.83
N VAL A 143 0.01 -7.16 -8.37
CA VAL A 143 0.14 -8.05 -7.22
C VAL A 143 0.59 -7.32 -5.95
N GLY A 144 0.52 -5.98 -5.93
CA GLY A 144 0.86 -5.18 -4.75
C GLY A 144 2.35 -4.90 -4.58
N CYS A 145 3.16 -5.14 -5.63
CA CYS A 145 4.62 -5.03 -5.54
C CYS A 145 5.16 -3.82 -6.32
N THR A 146 6.38 -3.43 -6.01
CA THR A 146 7.07 -2.34 -6.69
C THR A 146 7.38 -2.72 -8.13
N TYR A 147 6.88 -1.92 -9.06
CA TYR A 147 6.98 -2.19 -10.48
C TYR A 147 8.23 -1.58 -11.12
N LYS A 148 8.66 -2.14 -12.25
CA LYS A 148 9.78 -1.65 -13.02
C LYS A 148 9.47 -0.27 -13.61
N GLY A 149 10.40 0.66 -13.39
CA GLY A 149 10.29 2.04 -13.88
C GLY A 149 10.31 3.11 -12.79
N LEU A 150 10.23 2.70 -11.52
CA LEU A 150 10.55 3.60 -10.41
C LEU A 150 12.06 3.86 -10.37
N PRO A 151 12.48 5.12 -10.14
CA PRO A 151 13.90 5.44 -10.02
C PRO A 151 14.53 4.71 -8.81
N PRO A 152 15.80 4.30 -8.90
CA PRO A 152 16.51 3.70 -7.76
C PRO A 152 16.90 4.77 -6.73
N GLY A 153 17.19 4.31 -5.51
CA GLY A 153 17.63 5.13 -4.39
C GLY A 153 16.49 5.84 -3.67
N ARG A 154 16.84 6.89 -2.92
CA ARG A 154 15.85 7.75 -2.24
C ARG A 154 15.44 8.90 -3.15
N VAL A 155 14.20 8.86 -3.62
CA VAL A 155 13.71 9.81 -4.64
C VAL A 155 12.35 10.39 -4.26
N ARG A 156 12.09 11.64 -4.72
CA ARG A 156 10.77 12.25 -4.59
C ARG A 156 9.77 11.56 -5.52
N VAL A 157 8.58 11.32 -4.98
CA VAL A 157 7.46 10.72 -5.71
C VAL A 157 6.19 11.51 -5.47
N ARG A 158 5.17 11.26 -6.29
CA ARG A 158 3.84 11.84 -6.08
C ARG A 158 3.08 11.13 -4.97
N ASN A 159 3.21 9.83 -4.87
CA ASN A 159 2.56 8.99 -3.87
C ASN A 159 3.42 7.78 -3.51
N VAL A 160 3.26 7.30 -2.30
CA VAL A 160 3.84 6.05 -1.81
C VAL A 160 2.90 4.86 -2.09
N LEU A 161 3.36 3.62 -1.88
CA LEU A 161 2.57 2.39 -2.03
C LEU A 161 2.09 1.93 -0.65
N GLY A 162 0.77 1.79 -0.47
CA GLY A 162 0.13 1.68 0.83
C GLY A 162 0.54 0.51 1.72
N GLY A 163 0.94 -0.64 1.14
CA GLY A 163 1.39 -1.82 1.91
C GLY A 163 2.84 -1.74 2.41
N ASN A 164 3.59 -0.70 2.00
CA ASN A 164 4.96 -0.43 2.41
C ASN A 164 5.20 1.07 2.45
N ALA A 165 4.58 1.73 3.40
CA ALA A 165 4.63 3.19 3.53
C ALA A 165 4.66 3.60 4.99
N SER A 166 5.21 4.79 5.24
CA SER A 166 5.13 5.48 6.51
C SER A 166 4.75 6.93 6.29
N PHE A 167 4.11 7.53 7.30
CA PHE A 167 3.69 8.92 7.29
C PHE A 167 4.03 9.59 8.63
N ARG A 168 4.36 10.89 8.61
CA ARG A 168 4.31 11.68 9.83
C ARG A 168 2.87 11.73 10.33
N ARG A 169 2.68 11.77 11.65
CA ARG A 169 1.37 11.99 12.26
C ARG A 169 0.73 13.29 11.74
N THR A 170 1.52 14.36 11.67
CA THR A 170 1.07 15.65 11.15
C THR A 170 0.57 15.62 9.71
N ALA A 171 0.92 14.60 8.92
CA ALA A 171 0.33 14.39 7.61
C ALA A 171 -1.17 14.08 7.69
N PHE A 172 -1.58 13.35 8.74
CA PHE A 172 -3.00 13.03 8.98
C PHE A 172 -3.74 14.22 9.61
N ASP A 173 -3.05 15.04 10.39
CA ASP A 173 -3.63 16.30 10.92
C ASP A 173 -3.95 17.25 9.76
N ALA A 174 -3.06 17.33 8.76
CA ALA A 174 -3.23 18.21 7.61
C ALA A 174 -4.22 17.70 6.57
N ALA A 175 -4.25 16.38 6.33
CA ALA A 175 -5.00 15.79 5.22
C ALA A 175 -6.19 14.93 5.66
N GLY A 176 -6.36 14.67 6.96
CA GLY A 176 -7.27 13.63 7.46
C GLY A 176 -6.77 12.22 7.18
N GLY A 177 -7.53 11.21 7.58
CA GLY A 177 -7.21 9.81 7.40
C GLY A 177 -7.39 9.32 5.96
N PHE A 178 -7.27 8.00 5.80
CA PHE A 178 -7.60 7.32 4.55
C PHE A 178 -9.09 7.44 4.25
N ALA A 179 -9.44 7.80 3.02
CA ALA A 179 -10.82 7.88 2.60
C ALA A 179 -11.48 6.49 2.62
N THR A 180 -12.65 6.39 3.25
CA THR A 180 -13.48 5.18 3.23
C THR A 180 -14.33 5.13 1.96
N GLY A 181 -14.58 3.92 1.43
CA GLY A 181 -15.28 3.76 0.14
C GLY A 181 -14.35 3.72 -1.07
N ILE A 182 -13.06 4.01 -0.88
CA ILE A 182 -11.96 3.66 -1.81
C ILE A 182 -11.12 2.57 -1.12
N GLY A 183 -10.49 1.68 -1.89
CA GLY A 183 -9.71 0.60 -1.35
C GLY A 183 -10.45 -0.74 -1.33
N ARG A 184 -9.87 -1.74 -0.68
CA ARG A 184 -10.43 -3.09 -0.60
C ARG A 184 -11.56 -3.12 0.43
N ASP A 185 -12.74 -3.53 0.01
CA ASP A 185 -13.91 -3.81 0.84
C ASP A 185 -14.23 -5.31 0.72
N GLY A 186 -13.56 -6.13 1.51
CA GLY A 186 -13.77 -7.58 1.56
C GLY A 186 -13.76 -8.22 0.16
N ASP A 187 -14.80 -9.02 -0.13
CA ASP A 187 -14.97 -9.73 -1.41
C ASP A 187 -15.52 -8.86 -2.55
N LYS A 188 -15.90 -7.63 -2.25
CA LYS A 188 -16.33 -6.67 -3.27
C LYS A 188 -15.11 -6.09 -3.96
N ARG A 189 -15.24 -5.77 -5.24
CA ARG A 189 -14.23 -5.29 -6.19
C ARG A 189 -12.92 -4.76 -5.57
N PRO A 190 -11.75 -5.23 -6.00
CA PRO A 190 -10.45 -4.81 -5.49
C PRO A 190 -10.10 -3.40 -5.99
N LEU A 191 -10.82 -2.39 -5.53
CA LEU A 191 -10.45 -1.00 -5.74
C LEU A 191 -9.19 -0.73 -4.92
N GLY A 192 -8.36 0.17 -5.38
CA GLY A 192 -7.13 0.64 -4.73
C GLY A 192 -7.03 2.15 -4.85
N CYS A 193 -5.83 2.68 -4.69
CA CYS A 193 -5.50 4.10 -4.77
C CYS A 193 -5.93 4.95 -3.55
N GLU A 194 -6.25 4.34 -2.41
CA GLU A 194 -6.52 5.05 -1.16
C GLU A 194 -5.31 5.87 -0.71
N GLU A 195 -4.11 5.30 -0.82
CA GLU A 195 -2.85 5.99 -0.53
C GLU A 195 -2.54 7.11 -1.54
N THR A 196 -2.89 6.89 -2.80
CA THR A 196 -2.72 7.90 -3.86
C THR A 196 -3.62 9.10 -3.60
N GLU A 197 -4.86 8.87 -3.22
CA GLU A 197 -5.84 9.90 -2.86
C GLU A 197 -5.35 10.69 -1.66
N LEU A 198 -4.93 10.03 -0.57
CA LEU A 198 -4.35 10.65 0.61
C LEU A 198 -3.13 11.52 0.26
N CYS A 199 -2.19 11.00 -0.51
CA CYS A 199 -1.00 11.74 -0.92
C CYS A 199 -1.33 13.00 -1.74
N ILE A 200 -2.36 12.96 -2.57
CA ILE A 200 -2.81 14.13 -3.33
C ILE A 200 -3.47 15.16 -2.40
N ARG A 201 -4.33 14.74 -1.46
CA ARG A 201 -4.90 15.66 -0.45
C ARG A 201 -3.82 16.30 0.38
N LEU A 202 -2.86 15.51 0.86
CA LEU A 202 -1.74 15.98 1.66
C LEU A 202 -0.91 17.05 0.92
N THR A 203 -0.50 16.79 -0.32
CA THR A 203 0.29 17.76 -1.09
C THR A 203 -0.49 19.00 -1.53
N ARG A 204 -1.82 19.01 -1.38
CA ARG A 204 -2.66 20.20 -1.55
C ARG A 204 -2.79 21.01 -0.27
N ALA A 205 -2.98 20.31 0.85
CA ALA A 205 -3.02 20.96 2.16
C ALA A 205 -1.65 21.54 2.52
N GLU A 206 -0.57 20.83 2.20
CA GLU A 206 0.81 21.18 2.48
C GLU A 206 1.63 21.19 1.16
N PRO A 207 1.68 22.32 0.42
CA PRO A 207 2.35 22.39 -0.87
C PRO A 207 3.86 22.11 -0.83
N ASP A 208 4.51 22.34 0.32
CA ASP A 208 5.93 22.06 0.55
C ASP A 208 6.20 20.62 1.00
N ALA A 209 5.17 19.82 1.22
CA ALA A 209 5.30 18.42 1.62
C ALA A 209 6.12 17.62 0.60
N ILE A 210 7.04 16.84 1.14
CA ILE A 210 7.89 15.94 0.36
C ILE A 210 7.44 14.51 0.62
N LEU A 211 7.16 13.77 -0.44
CA LEU A 211 6.90 12.34 -0.42
C LEU A 211 8.09 11.63 -1.05
N LEU A 212 8.62 10.59 -0.40
CA LEU A 212 9.79 9.86 -0.86
C LEU A 212 9.46 8.38 -1.07
N ILE A 213 10.23 7.73 -1.94
CA ILE A 213 10.47 6.28 -1.89
C ILE A 213 11.94 6.08 -1.59
N ASP A 214 12.26 5.18 -0.66
CA ASP A 214 13.61 4.68 -0.41
C ASP A 214 13.63 3.19 -0.76
N ASP A 215 14.31 2.79 -1.83
CA ASP A 215 14.33 1.41 -2.32
C ASP A 215 15.09 0.44 -1.41
N ARG A 216 15.75 0.95 -0.35
CA ARG A 216 16.39 0.16 0.71
C ARG A 216 15.42 -0.27 1.82
N ALA A 217 14.27 0.40 1.96
CA ALA A 217 13.22 -0.03 2.88
C ALA A 217 12.41 -1.16 2.23
N VAL A 218 12.93 -2.38 2.31
CA VAL A 218 12.43 -3.54 1.57
C VAL A 218 11.47 -4.37 2.43
N ILE A 219 10.35 -4.77 1.82
CA ILE A 219 9.50 -5.84 2.30
C ILE A 219 9.33 -6.92 1.24
N HIS A 220 9.07 -8.15 1.66
CA HIS A 220 8.76 -9.29 0.81
C HIS A 220 7.29 -9.64 0.97
N HIS A 221 6.50 -9.45 -0.09
CA HIS A 221 5.05 -9.66 -0.09
C HIS A 221 4.70 -10.98 -0.75
N ARG A 222 3.89 -11.79 -0.08
CA ARG A 222 3.44 -13.09 -0.58
C ARG A 222 2.40 -12.90 -1.69
N VAL A 223 2.70 -13.47 -2.85
CA VAL A 223 1.79 -13.51 -3.99
C VAL A 223 1.16 -14.91 -4.07
N PRO A 224 -0.11 -15.08 -3.65
CA PRO A 224 -0.76 -16.38 -3.70
C PRO A 224 -1.00 -16.82 -5.14
N GLU A 225 -1.06 -18.15 -5.37
CA GLU A 225 -1.21 -18.77 -6.69
C GLU A 225 -2.39 -18.21 -7.52
N ALA A 226 -3.49 -17.87 -6.84
CA ALA A 226 -4.64 -17.24 -7.49
C ALA A 226 -4.31 -15.92 -8.17
N ARG A 227 -3.34 -15.15 -7.64
CA ARG A 227 -2.88 -13.87 -8.22
C ARG A 227 -1.86 -14.06 -9.35
N GLU A 228 -1.30 -15.26 -9.52
CA GLU A 228 -0.39 -15.60 -10.61
C GLU A 228 -1.11 -15.87 -11.94
N ARG A 229 -2.45 -15.94 -11.93
CA ARG A 229 -3.28 -16.25 -13.09
C ARG A 229 -3.54 -15.02 -13.96
N PHE A 230 -3.54 -15.20 -15.28
CA PHE A 230 -3.79 -14.12 -16.24
C PHE A 230 -5.17 -13.47 -16.06
N GLY A 231 -6.17 -14.25 -15.63
CA GLY A 231 -7.50 -13.73 -15.27
C GLY A 231 -7.46 -12.69 -14.17
N TYR A 232 -6.70 -12.96 -13.09
CA TYR A 232 -6.49 -12.01 -11.99
C TYR A 232 -5.80 -10.73 -12.48
N PHE A 233 -4.73 -10.88 -13.27
CA PHE A 233 -3.99 -9.77 -13.87
C PHE A 233 -4.93 -8.81 -14.62
N ARG A 234 -5.79 -9.34 -15.50
CA ARG A 234 -6.76 -8.54 -16.24
C ARG A 234 -7.77 -7.84 -15.33
N THR A 235 -8.35 -8.58 -14.38
CA THR A 235 -9.34 -8.05 -13.45
C THR A 235 -8.76 -6.93 -12.61
N ARG A 236 -7.53 -7.09 -12.12
CA ARG A 236 -6.86 -6.08 -11.32
C ARG A 236 -6.45 -4.85 -12.15
N ALA A 237 -5.96 -5.06 -13.39
CA ALA A 237 -5.67 -3.96 -14.30
C ALA A 237 -6.94 -3.13 -14.62
N TYR A 238 -8.08 -3.80 -14.83
CA TYR A 238 -9.36 -3.13 -15.04
C TYR A 238 -9.80 -2.31 -13.80
N ALA A 239 -9.71 -2.92 -12.62
CA ALA A 239 -10.06 -2.26 -11.35
C ALA A 239 -9.19 -1.03 -11.07
N GLU A 240 -7.89 -1.07 -11.42
CA GLU A 240 -7.00 0.08 -11.32
C GLU A 240 -7.47 1.24 -12.20
N GLY A 241 -7.91 0.95 -13.43
CA GLY A 241 -8.49 1.96 -14.30
C GLY A 241 -9.73 2.61 -13.69
N LEU A 242 -10.64 1.82 -13.10
CA LEU A 242 -11.82 2.33 -12.38
C LEU A 242 -11.42 3.22 -11.21
N SER A 243 -10.47 2.78 -10.37
CA SER A 243 -9.99 3.53 -9.20
C SER A 243 -9.37 4.87 -9.60
N LYS A 244 -8.53 4.88 -10.64
CA LYS A 244 -7.92 6.12 -11.17
C LYS A 244 -8.96 7.11 -11.69
N ALA A 245 -10.05 6.64 -12.30
CA ALA A 245 -11.14 7.51 -12.73
C ALA A 245 -11.85 8.17 -11.54
N LEU A 246 -12.05 7.43 -10.44
CA LEU A 246 -12.65 7.94 -9.21
C LEU A 246 -11.73 8.99 -8.56
N VAL A 247 -10.45 8.67 -8.38
CA VAL A 247 -9.45 9.60 -7.81
C VAL A 247 -9.32 10.86 -8.65
N ALA A 248 -9.22 10.76 -9.99
CA ALA A 248 -9.14 11.93 -10.86
C ALA A 248 -10.32 12.87 -10.73
N ARG A 249 -11.50 12.36 -10.42
CA ARG A 249 -12.69 13.17 -10.16
C ARG A 249 -12.65 13.88 -8.81
N SER A 250 -12.26 13.20 -7.75
CA SER A 250 -12.28 13.75 -6.38
C SER A 250 -11.20 14.80 -6.18
N VAL A 251 -10.02 14.56 -6.73
CA VAL A 251 -8.86 15.42 -6.54
C VAL A 251 -8.49 16.27 -7.76
N GLY A 252 -9.28 16.23 -8.85
CA GLY A 252 -9.04 16.99 -10.09
C GLY A 252 -7.86 16.49 -10.93
N SER A 253 -7.88 16.78 -12.23
CA SER A 253 -6.93 16.28 -13.24
C SER A 253 -5.64 17.10 -13.38
N GLY A 254 -5.29 17.95 -12.41
CA GLY A 254 -4.10 18.79 -12.43
C GLY A 254 -2.80 18.00 -12.40
N LYS A 255 -1.66 18.62 -12.24
CA LYS A 255 -0.23 18.19 -12.24
C LYS A 255 0.14 16.72 -11.87
N GLY A 256 -0.84 15.87 -11.54
CA GLY A 256 -0.70 14.50 -11.06
C GLY A 256 -0.37 13.42 -12.10
N LEU A 257 -0.23 13.74 -13.39
CA LEU A 257 -0.09 12.73 -14.47
C LEU A 257 1.33 12.56 -15.03
N GLU A 258 2.34 13.22 -14.47
CA GLU A 258 3.68 13.15 -15.05
C GLU A 258 4.35 11.78 -14.87
N SER A 259 4.18 11.17 -13.70
CA SER A 259 4.69 9.81 -13.42
C SER A 259 3.98 8.77 -14.29
N GLU A 260 2.65 8.86 -14.43
CA GLU A 260 1.87 7.98 -15.30
C GLU A 260 2.23 8.21 -16.77
N ARG A 261 2.47 9.45 -17.17
CA ARG A 261 2.88 9.77 -18.54
C ARG A 261 4.23 9.16 -18.88
N ARG A 262 5.23 9.30 -17.98
CA ARG A 262 6.55 8.66 -18.15
C ARG A 262 6.43 7.14 -18.19
N TYR A 263 5.63 6.55 -17.31
CA TYR A 263 5.38 5.12 -17.29
C TYR A 263 4.73 4.66 -18.60
N ALA A 264 3.67 5.30 -19.04
CA ALA A 264 2.95 4.94 -20.27
C ALA A 264 3.76 5.16 -21.56
N THR A 265 4.59 6.23 -21.62
CA THR A 265 5.29 6.60 -22.86
C THR A 265 6.72 6.06 -22.97
N ARG A 266 7.35 5.66 -21.87
CA ARG A 266 8.73 5.16 -21.87
C ARG A 266 8.86 3.75 -21.33
N VAL A 267 8.29 3.48 -20.14
CA VAL A 267 8.48 2.19 -19.45
C VAL A 267 7.75 1.07 -20.17
N LEU A 268 6.47 1.25 -20.45
CA LEU A 268 5.65 0.22 -21.09
C LEU A 268 6.08 -0.09 -22.53
N PRO A 269 6.33 0.89 -23.42
CA PRO A 269 6.86 0.59 -24.76
C PRO A 269 8.21 -0.11 -24.74
N ALA A 270 9.11 0.30 -23.84
CA ALA A 270 10.39 -0.40 -23.64
C ALA A 270 10.20 -1.82 -23.14
N GLY A 271 9.19 -2.10 -22.29
CA GLY A 271 8.80 -3.43 -21.85
C GLY A 271 8.33 -4.31 -23.00
N VAL A 272 7.45 -3.78 -23.84
CA VAL A 272 6.98 -4.48 -25.06
C VAL A 272 8.16 -4.80 -25.97
N ALA A 273 9.03 -3.83 -26.25
CA ALA A 273 10.20 -4.03 -27.12
C ALA A 273 11.15 -5.10 -26.55
N ARG A 274 11.38 -5.12 -25.22
CA ARG A 274 12.16 -6.20 -24.56
C ARG A 274 11.49 -7.55 -24.72
N GLY A 275 10.18 -7.63 -24.50
CA GLY A 275 9.42 -8.88 -24.65
C GLY A 275 9.49 -9.42 -26.08
N LEU A 276 9.32 -8.57 -27.08
CA LEU A 276 9.43 -8.95 -28.51
C LEU A 276 10.88 -9.40 -28.85
N ARG A 277 11.89 -8.68 -28.41
CA ARG A 277 13.29 -9.08 -28.56
C ARG A 277 13.56 -10.45 -27.94
N ASP A 278 13.08 -10.69 -26.72
CA ASP A 278 13.23 -11.96 -26.05
C ASP A 278 12.51 -13.10 -26.80
N ALA A 279 11.34 -12.82 -27.39
CA ALA A 279 10.63 -13.77 -28.25
C ALA A 279 11.43 -14.11 -29.51
N LEU A 280 12.02 -13.12 -30.20
CA LEU A 280 12.88 -13.34 -31.38
C LEU A 280 14.15 -14.13 -31.03
N LEU A 281 14.65 -13.99 -29.80
CA LEU A 281 15.80 -14.76 -29.30
C LEU A 281 15.40 -16.11 -28.68
N ALA A 282 14.15 -16.56 -28.89
CA ALA A 282 13.58 -17.80 -28.36
C ALA A 282 13.67 -17.91 -26.81
N ARG A 283 13.74 -16.78 -26.09
CA ARG A 283 13.75 -16.76 -24.62
C ARG A 283 12.34 -17.01 -24.08
N PRO A 284 12.16 -17.90 -23.08
CA PRO A 284 10.85 -18.23 -22.54
C PRO A 284 10.05 -17.02 -22.07
N GLY A 285 8.78 -16.97 -22.40
CA GLY A 285 7.84 -15.95 -21.93
C GLY A 285 7.94 -14.57 -22.59
N GLY A 286 8.88 -14.35 -23.53
CA GLY A 286 9.07 -13.05 -24.17
C GLY A 286 7.79 -12.51 -24.84
N ALA A 287 7.18 -13.30 -25.74
CA ALA A 287 5.92 -12.94 -26.39
C ALA A 287 4.78 -12.75 -25.38
N GLY A 288 4.71 -13.62 -24.34
CA GLY A 288 3.72 -13.52 -23.28
C GLY A 288 3.83 -12.22 -22.49
N ARG A 289 5.04 -11.76 -22.14
CA ARG A 289 5.25 -10.49 -21.45
C ARG A 289 4.84 -9.29 -22.31
N ALA A 290 5.19 -9.28 -23.59
CA ALA A 290 4.75 -8.22 -24.51
C ALA A 290 3.23 -8.17 -24.64
N ALA A 291 2.58 -9.31 -24.85
CA ALA A 291 1.12 -9.44 -24.92
C ALA A 291 0.44 -9.02 -23.60
N ALA A 292 0.99 -9.40 -22.45
CA ALA A 292 0.48 -9.02 -21.14
C ALA A 292 0.55 -7.49 -20.91
N ILE A 293 1.63 -6.82 -21.30
CA ILE A 293 1.74 -5.36 -21.19
C ILE A 293 0.64 -4.69 -22.03
N VAL A 294 0.48 -5.08 -23.30
CA VAL A 294 -0.54 -4.51 -24.18
C VAL A 294 -1.94 -4.75 -23.62
N THR A 295 -2.23 -5.99 -23.22
CA THR A 295 -3.53 -6.34 -22.62
C THR A 295 -3.79 -5.55 -21.34
N GLY A 296 -2.80 -5.42 -20.46
CA GLY A 296 -2.91 -4.67 -19.21
C GLY A 296 -3.24 -3.18 -19.46
N VAL A 297 -2.55 -2.55 -20.42
CA VAL A 297 -2.82 -1.17 -20.82
C VAL A 297 -4.25 -1.00 -21.35
N LEU A 298 -4.66 -1.83 -22.30
CA LEU A 298 -6.01 -1.76 -22.90
C LEU A 298 -7.10 -1.99 -21.85
N THR A 299 -6.87 -2.94 -20.95
CA THR A 299 -7.82 -3.29 -19.89
C THR A 299 -7.93 -2.15 -18.87
N ALA A 300 -6.81 -1.55 -18.44
CA ALA A 300 -6.81 -0.40 -17.54
C ALA A 300 -7.46 0.83 -18.19
N ALA A 301 -7.18 1.10 -19.47
CA ALA A 301 -7.82 2.18 -20.23
C ALA A 301 -9.33 1.99 -20.32
N GLY A 302 -9.80 0.77 -20.62
CA GLY A 302 -11.23 0.44 -20.62
C GLY A 302 -11.90 0.68 -19.26
N GLY A 303 -11.23 0.25 -18.17
CA GLY A 303 -11.67 0.53 -16.80
C GLY A 303 -11.77 2.04 -16.51
N TYR A 304 -10.77 2.82 -16.92
CA TYR A 304 -10.75 4.27 -16.72
C TYR A 304 -11.89 4.97 -17.49
N VAL A 305 -12.10 4.62 -18.74
CA VAL A 305 -13.19 5.19 -19.56
C VAL A 305 -14.56 4.89 -18.92
N LEU A 306 -14.81 3.62 -18.57
CA LEU A 306 -16.06 3.24 -17.95
C LEU A 306 -16.26 3.88 -16.58
N GLY A 307 -15.20 3.93 -15.77
CA GLY A 307 -15.19 4.62 -14.48
C GLY A 307 -15.53 6.11 -14.62
N SER A 308 -14.94 6.76 -15.61
CA SER A 308 -15.19 8.19 -15.91
C SER A 308 -16.64 8.45 -16.34
N VAL A 309 -17.22 7.56 -17.16
CA VAL A 309 -18.63 7.67 -17.57
C VAL A 309 -19.57 7.46 -16.37
N ARG A 310 -19.34 6.44 -15.56
CA ARG A 310 -20.14 6.16 -14.34
C ARG A 310 -20.05 7.31 -13.33
N ALA A 311 -18.84 7.83 -13.14
CA ALA A 311 -18.62 8.95 -12.24
C ALA A 311 -19.41 10.22 -12.67
N ARG A 312 -19.52 10.50 -13.96
CA ARG A 312 -20.34 11.62 -14.47
C ARG A 312 -21.83 11.45 -14.20
N ARG A 313 -22.33 10.21 -14.08
CA ARG A 313 -23.73 9.88 -13.83
C ARG A 313 -24.13 9.84 -12.34
N GLY A 314 -23.30 10.34 -11.43
CA GLY A 314 -23.64 10.47 -10.00
C GLY A 314 -23.31 9.24 -9.16
N GLY A 315 -22.45 8.33 -9.61
CA GLY A 315 -22.01 7.17 -8.83
C GLY A 315 -20.82 7.44 -7.91
N ALA A 316 -20.87 6.83 -6.73
CA ALA A 316 -19.85 6.72 -5.67
C ALA A 316 -19.20 8.05 -5.21
N THR A 317 -19.62 8.48 -4.04
CA THR A 317 -18.91 9.43 -3.18
C THR A 317 -18.12 8.63 -2.13
N PHE A 318 -16.93 9.08 -1.77
CA PHE A 318 -16.18 8.56 -0.63
C PHE A 318 -16.07 9.64 0.43
N SER A 319 -15.96 9.21 1.70
CA SER A 319 -15.88 10.09 2.84
C SER A 319 -14.44 10.10 3.37
N VAL A 320 -13.90 11.29 3.61
CA VAL A 320 -12.66 11.47 4.37
C VAL A 320 -13.02 11.49 5.84
N VAL A 321 -12.28 10.76 6.65
CA VAL A 321 -12.46 10.72 8.11
C VAL A 321 -11.46 11.68 8.73
N GLU A 322 -11.97 12.64 9.51
CA GLU A 322 -11.13 13.41 10.43
C GLU A 322 -10.67 12.47 11.54
N ILE A 323 -9.38 12.47 11.84
CA ILE A 323 -8.81 11.66 12.91
C ILE A 323 -8.75 12.56 14.12
N GLU A 324 -9.73 12.43 15.01
CA GLU A 324 -9.65 13.06 16.33
C GLU A 324 -8.53 12.37 17.13
N GLY A 325 -7.61 13.17 17.69
CA GLY A 325 -6.55 12.66 18.54
C GLY A 325 -7.15 11.91 19.75
N VAL A 326 -6.45 10.87 20.19
CA VAL A 326 -6.82 10.18 21.45
C VAL A 326 -6.75 11.23 22.57
N PRO A 327 -7.81 11.42 23.39
CA PRO A 327 -7.72 12.28 24.56
C PRO A 327 -6.58 11.76 25.44
N ASP A 328 -5.71 12.65 25.88
CA ASP A 328 -4.69 12.35 26.87
C ASP A 328 -5.40 11.77 28.11
N ASP A 329 -5.10 10.54 28.44
CA ASP A 329 -5.65 9.84 29.60
C ASP A 329 -4.91 10.32 30.88
N GLU A 330 -4.99 11.63 31.15
CA GLU A 330 -4.63 12.25 32.42
C GLU A 330 -5.88 12.30 33.30
N GLY A 331 -6.26 11.14 33.88
CA GLY A 331 -7.43 11.18 34.79
C GLY A 331 -7.86 9.88 35.45
N ALA A 332 -6.93 8.94 35.67
CA ALA A 332 -7.26 7.76 36.51
C ALA A 332 -6.23 7.54 37.61
N ALA A 333 -6.07 8.58 38.47
CA ALA A 333 -5.40 8.42 39.78
C ALA A 333 -6.09 9.40 40.76
N ALA A 334 -7.20 8.96 41.36
CA ALA A 334 -7.73 9.47 42.63
C ALA A 334 -8.55 8.36 43.29
#